data_917468dc25d61e509b7e9b891a5126e6
#
_entry.id   917468dc25d61e509b7e9b891a5126e6
#
_cell.length_a   1.000
_cell.length_b   1.000
_cell.length_c   1.000
_cell.angle_alpha   90.00
_cell.angle_beta   90.00
_cell.angle_gamma   90.00
#
_symmetry.space_group_name_H-M   'P 1'
#
loop_
_entity.id
_entity.type
_entity.pdbx_description
1 polymer ?
#
loop_
_entity_poly.entity_id
_entity_poly.type
_entity_poly.pdbx_seq_one_letter_code
_entity_poly.pdbx_strand_id
1 'polypeptide(L)'
;MFTYCRLANTKETIEHLLKNDEAKYSDLIIYSDAPKNERAEEGVKKTREFIHSISGFKSIKIIEREKNMGLANSIVDGVTSIVNQYGRVIVLEDDLSVSPYFLKYMNEGLDRYEERKDIASIHGYIYPVKKKMPEALLIKGADCWGWATWKRAWDVFCFDANVLYKKILNAHLEREFDFNNSYPYVDMLKRQIDGSAGSWAICWYASAFLKNMYTLYPGQSLVQLNDIVGDGATHGSTPIAYLVDVKSTPINWNLVEDQTESLEGRKAFELFFKSLKTWKSYIPNFLIKVMRIFVR
;
A
#
# COMPACT_ATOMS: atom_id res chain seq x y z
N MET A 1 -0.71 12.02 -0.40
CA MET A 1 -1.00 11.33 -1.67
C MET A 1 0.15 11.51 -2.62
N PHE A 2 0.48 10.47 -3.39
CA PHE A 2 1.55 10.50 -4.38
C PHE A 2 0.95 10.29 -5.77
N THR A 3 1.33 11.13 -6.74
CA THR A 3 0.82 11.09 -8.11
C THR A 3 1.93 11.35 -9.13
N TYR A 4 1.75 10.88 -10.36
CA TYR A 4 2.74 11.03 -11.42
C TYR A 4 2.09 11.53 -12.73
N CYS A 5 1.77 10.62 -13.65
CA CYS A 5 1.30 10.99 -14.99
C CYS A 5 -0.06 10.34 -15.37
N ARG A 6 -0.76 9.73 -14.42
CA ARG A 6 -2.01 8.98 -14.63
C ARG A 6 -3.23 9.81 -14.23
N LEU A 7 -3.62 10.77 -15.07
CA LEU A 7 -4.72 11.68 -14.79
C LEU A 7 -6.03 10.98 -14.42
N ALA A 8 -6.41 9.92 -15.16
CA ALA A 8 -7.68 9.22 -14.93
C ALA A 8 -7.69 8.55 -13.54
N ASN A 9 -6.63 7.84 -13.18
CA ASN A 9 -6.47 7.22 -11.87
C ASN A 9 -6.47 8.27 -10.75
N THR A 10 -5.70 9.37 -10.92
CA THR A 10 -5.64 10.46 -9.95
C THR A 10 -7.04 11.07 -9.69
N LYS A 11 -7.84 11.27 -10.77
CA LYS A 11 -9.22 11.76 -10.65
C LYS A 11 -10.09 10.80 -9.86
N GLU A 12 -10.05 9.51 -10.21
CA GLU A 12 -10.84 8.48 -9.55
C GLU A 12 -10.50 8.37 -8.06
N THR A 13 -9.20 8.38 -7.72
CA THR A 13 -8.76 8.34 -6.32
C THR A 13 -9.27 9.55 -5.52
N ILE A 14 -9.19 10.76 -6.08
CA ILE A 14 -9.72 11.98 -5.44
C ILE A 14 -11.24 11.94 -5.30
N GLU A 15 -11.97 11.49 -6.33
CA GLU A 15 -13.44 11.35 -6.26
C GLU A 15 -13.86 10.37 -5.16
N HIS A 16 -13.12 9.28 -4.98
CA HIS A 16 -13.40 8.32 -3.91
C HIS A 16 -13.03 8.89 -2.52
N LEU A 17 -11.93 9.63 -2.40
CA LEU A 17 -11.59 10.31 -1.14
C LEU A 17 -12.67 11.33 -0.73
N LEU A 18 -13.19 12.10 -1.68
CA LEU A 18 -14.23 13.11 -1.42
C LEU A 18 -15.58 12.52 -0.99
N LYS A 19 -15.79 11.20 -1.15
CA LYS A 19 -16.98 10.50 -0.60
C LYS A 19 -16.86 10.23 0.90
N ASN A 20 -15.68 10.45 1.51
CA ASN A 20 -15.48 10.32 2.95
C ASN A 20 -15.89 11.61 3.65
N ASP A 21 -16.73 11.52 4.68
CA ASP A 21 -17.16 12.69 5.46
C ASP A 21 -15.99 13.42 6.12
N GLU A 22 -14.89 12.71 6.40
CA GLU A 22 -13.67 13.22 6.98
C GLU A 22 -12.82 14.05 6.00
N ALA A 23 -13.09 13.99 4.68
CA ALA A 23 -12.31 14.72 3.68
C ALA A 23 -12.30 16.24 3.96
N LYS A 24 -13.44 16.83 4.29
CA LYS A 24 -13.58 18.27 4.61
C LYS A 24 -12.83 18.71 5.88
N TYR A 25 -12.37 17.76 6.70
CA TYR A 25 -11.56 17.99 7.90
C TYR A 25 -10.10 17.59 7.72
N SER A 26 -9.74 17.02 6.58
CA SER A 26 -8.41 16.49 6.28
C SER A 26 -7.55 17.52 5.55
N ASP A 27 -6.30 17.62 5.96
CA ASP A 27 -5.26 18.35 5.23
C ASP A 27 -4.69 17.41 4.16
N LEU A 28 -4.93 17.70 2.87
CA LEU A 28 -4.45 16.91 1.74
C LEU A 28 -3.11 17.47 1.26
N ILE A 29 -2.06 16.64 1.32
CA ILE A 29 -0.74 16.98 0.77
C ILE A 29 -0.48 16.06 -0.41
N ILE A 30 -0.27 16.65 -1.60
CA ILE A 30 -0.03 15.92 -2.85
C ILE A 30 1.42 16.12 -3.27
N TYR A 31 2.15 15.02 -3.38
CA TYR A 31 3.47 14.99 -4.02
C TYR A 31 3.29 14.58 -5.47
N SER A 32 3.61 15.49 -6.40
CA SER A 32 3.58 15.26 -7.85
C SER A 32 5.00 15.16 -8.37
N ASP A 33 5.39 13.97 -8.83
CA ASP A 33 6.74 13.76 -9.37
C ASP A 33 6.92 14.46 -10.73
N ALA A 34 8.17 14.77 -11.08
CA ALA A 34 8.50 15.35 -12.37
C ALA A 34 8.52 14.27 -13.47
N PRO A 35 8.36 14.64 -14.75
CA PRO A 35 8.41 13.69 -15.84
C PRO A 35 9.79 13.01 -15.92
N LYS A 36 9.79 11.68 -16.07
CA LYS A 36 11.01 10.88 -16.22
C LYS A 36 11.63 11.04 -17.61
N ASN A 37 10.81 11.35 -18.61
CA ASN A 37 11.17 11.51 -20.01
C ASN A 37 10.07 12.28 -20.76
N GLU A 38 10.33 12.66 -22.00
CA GLU A 38 9.40 13.42 -22.85
C GLU A 38 8.02 12.78 -22.98
N ARG A 39 7.92 11.43 -23.02
CA ARG A 39 6.63 10.74 -23.13
C ARG A 39 5.72 10.97 -21.92
N ALA A 40 6.28 11.23 -20.76
CA ALA A 40 5.53 11.48 -19.54
C ALA A 40 5.13 12.94 -19.33
N GLU A 41 5.71 13.89 -20.09
CA GLU A 41 5.52 15.33 -19.88
C GLU A 41 4.06 15.75 -19.95
N GLU A 42 3.37 15.34 -21.00
CA GLU A 42 1.97 15.69 -21.20
C GLU A 42 1.05 15.10 -20.11
N GLY A 43 1.31 13.85 -19.69
CA GLY A 43 0.60 13.20 -18.60
C GLY A 43 0.81 13.91 -17.25
N VAL A 44 2.06 14.25 -16.93
CA VAL A 44 2.40 15.00 -15.71
C VAL A 44 1.75 16.38 -15.74
N LYS A 45 1.86 17.11 -16.87
CA LYS A 45 1.22 18.42 -17.03
C LYS A 45 -0.27 18.37 -16.76
N LYS A 46 -1.00 17.48 -17.42
CA LYS A 46 -2.47 17.32 -17.23
C LYS A 46 -2.82 16.92 -15.80
N THR A 47 -2.03 16.05 -15.18
CA THR A 47 -2.24 15.66 -13.80
C THR A 47 -2.02 16.84 -12.86
N ARG A 48 -0.97 17.64 -13.06
CA ARG A 48 -0.71 18.86 -12.30
C ARG A 48 -1.80 19.91 -12.47
N GLU A 49 -2.29 20.15 -13.69
CA GLU A 49 -3.44 21.04 -13.94
C GLU A 49 -4.68 20.59 -13.15
N PHE A 50 -4.94 19.29 -13.11
CA PHE A 50 -6.08 18.75 -12.35
C PHE A 50 -5.89 18.91 -10.84
N ILE A 51 -4.74 18.55 -10.28
CA ILE A 51 -4.55 18.62 -8.82
C ILE A 51 -4.65 20.05 -8.29
N HIS A 52 -4.32 21.07 -9.08
CA HIS A 52 -4.53 22.48 -8.73
C HIS A 52 -6.01 22.89 -8.75
N SER A 53 -6.89 22.13 -9.37
CA SER A 53 -8.34 22.39 -9.41
C SER A 53 -9.11 21.71 -8.27
N ILE A 54 -8.46 20.87 -7.45
CA ILE A 54 -9.12 20.10 -6.40
C ILE A 54 -9.63 21.02 -5.29
N SER A 55 -10.81 20.71 -4.77
CA SER A 55 -11.42 21.35 -3.60
C SER A 55 -12.13 20.31 -2.74
N GLY A 56 -12.72 20.72 -1.59
CA GLY A 56 -13.50 19.84 -0.72
C GLY A 56 -12.71 19.25 0.45
N PHE A 57 -11.41 19.54 0.57
CA PHE A 57 -10.60 19.24 1.73
C PHE A 57 -10.44 20.49 2.62
N LYS A 58 -10.05 20.30 3.90
CA LYS A 58 -9.80 21.41 4.83
C LYS A 58 -8.68 22.31 4.31
N SER A 59 -7.59 21.73 3.84
CA SER A 59 -6.51 22.40 3.12
C SER A 59 -5.91 21.49 2.06
N ILE A 60 -5.32 22.09 1.02
CA ILE A 60 -4.63 21.35 -0.03
C ILE A 60 -3.27 22.00 -0.23
N LYS A 61 -2.20 21.19 -0.09
CA LYS A 61 -0.82 21.58 -0.37
C LYS A 61 -0.27 20.70 -1.48
N ILE A 62 0.17 21.31 -2.57
CA ILE A 62 0.76 20.61 -3.71
C ILE A 62 2.28 20.84 -3.67
N ILE A 63 3.03 19.73 -3.78
CA ILE A 63 4.49 19.73 -3.83
C ILE A 63 4.89 19.12 -5.17
N GLU A 64 5.16 19.99 -6.14
CA GLU A 64 5.68 19.59 -7.44
C GLU A 64 7.19 19.39 -7.36
N ARG A 65 7.65 18.20 -7.72
CA ARG A 65 9.08 17.91 -7.79
C ARG A 65 9.68 18.55 -9.05
N GLU A 66 10.84 19.15 -8.92
CA GLU A 66 11.60 19.73 -10.04
C GLU A 66 12.27 18.63 -10.89
N LYS A 67 12.63 17.51 -10.28
CA LYS A 67 13.27 16.36 -10.92
C LYS A 67 12.51 15.10 -10.57
N ASN A 68 12.51 14.12 -11.49
CA ASN A 68 11.92 12.82 -11.24
C ASN A 68 12.70 12.08 -10.13
N MET A 69 12.05 11.85 -9.03
CA MET A 69 12.61 11.11 -7.88
C MET A 69 12.37 9.60 -7.99
N GLY A 70 11.37 9.21 -8.78
CA GLY A 70 10.83 7.86 -8.79
C GLY A 70 9.99 7.56 -7.55
N LEU A 71 9.10 6.58 -7.67
CA LEU A 71 8.10 6.25 -6.64
C LEU A 71 8.73 6.02 -5.26
N ALA A 72 9.74 5.16 -5.17
CA ALA A 72 10.36 4.77 -3.90
C ALA A 72 10.91 5.97 -3.12
N ASN A 73 11.73 6.80 -3.77
CA ASN A 73 12.31 7.96 -3.13
C ASN A 73 11.26 9.02 -2.79
N SER A 74 10.27 9.21 -3.67
CA SER A 74 9.18 10.17 -3.44
C SER A 74 8.36 9.81 -2.22
N ILE A 75 8.00 8.52 -2.04
CA ILE A 75 7.26 8.03 -0.88
C ILE A 75 8.09 8.14 0.39
N VAL A 76 9.34 7.67 0.38
CA VAL A 76 10.20 7.71 1.57
C VAL A 76 10.43 9.15 2.04
N ASP A 77 10.73 10.06 1.13
CA ASP A 77 10.91 11.48 1.44
C ASP A 77 9.61 12.11 1.96
N GLY A 78 8.50 11.89 1.25
CA GLY A 78 7.21 12.47 1.61
C GLY A 78 6.68 11.96 2.94
N VAL A 79 6.70 10.64 3.18
CA VAL A 79 6.26 10.06 4.45
C VAL A 79 7.13 10.57 5.59
N THR A 80 8.47 10.57 5.42
CA THR A 80 9.41 11.06 6.44
C THR A 80 9.15 12.53 6.78
N SER A 81 8.94 13.37 5.76
CA SER A 81 8.63 14.79 5.97
C SER A 81 7.34 14.98 6.76
N ILE A 82 6.28 14.25 6.39
CA ILE A 82 4.96 14.39 7.02
C ILE A 82 4.94 13.86 8.45
N VAL A 83 5.50 12.67 8.71
CA VAL A 83 5.51 12.14 10.09
C VAL A 83 6.38 12.98 11.03
N ASN A 84 7.45 13.60 10.52
CA ASN A 84 8.27 14.52 11.32
C ASN A 84 7.54 15.82 11.66
N GLN A 85 6.66 16.29 10.78
CA GLN A 85 5.89 17.51 10.98
C GLN A 85 4.62 17.30 11.81
N TYR A 86 3.89 16.20 11.55
CA TYR A 86 2.53 15.96 12.07
C TYR A 86 2.44 14.77 13.03
N GLY A 87 3.50 13.99 13.20
CA GLY A 87 3.53 12.79 14.06
C GLY A 87 2.91 11.56 13.44
N ARG A 88 1.99 11.69 12.47
CA ARG A 88 1.27 10.59 11.80
C ARG A 88 0.89 10.96 10.37
N VAL A 89 0.57 9.94 9.55
CA VAL A 89 0.20 10.14 8.15
C VAL A 89 -0.71 9.03 7.65
N ILE A 90 -1.66 9.39 6.77
CA ILE A 90 -2.38 8.46 5.88
C ILE A 90 -1.79 8.61 4.49
N VAL A 91 -1.41 7.49 3.87
CA VAL A 91 -0.68 7.45 2.59
C VAL A 91 -1.52 6.77 1.53
N LEU A 92 -1.61 7.42 0.37
CA LEU A 92 -2.30 6.90 -0.82
C LEU A 92 -1.43 7.13 -2.07
N GLU A 93 -1.50 6.19 -2.98
CA GLU A 93 -1.04 6.33 -4.37
C GLU A 93 -2.23 6.69 -5.28
N ASP A 94 -1.96 7.06 -6.52
CA ASP A 94 -2.99 7.58 -7.44
C ASP A 94 -3.83 6.51 -8.15
N ASP A 95 -3.66 5.23 -7.79
CA ASP A 95 -4.34 4.07 -8.40
C ASP A 95 -5.22 3.29 -7.42
N LEU A 96 -5.77 3.98 -6.42
CA LEU A 96 -6.55 3.37 -5.36
C LEU A 96 -7.97 3.95 -5.29
N SER A 97 -8.99 3.11 -5.45
CA SER A 97 -10.36 3.45 -5.05
C SER A 97 -10.57 3.10 -3.59
N VAL A 98 -11.06 4.06 -2.81
CA VAL A 98 -11.28 3.87 -1.38
C VAL A 98 -12.76 3.87 -1.00
N SER A 99 -13.09 3.14 0.07
CA SER A 99 -14.41 3.16 0.70
C SER A 99 -14.77 4.57 1.21
N PRO A 100 -16.06 4.94 1.27
CA PRO A 100 -16.51 6.15 1.98
C PRO A 100 -16.17 6.16 3.48
N TYR A 101 -15.72 5.02 4.03
CA TYR A 101 -15.31 4.87 5.44
C TYR A 101 -13.80 4.67 5.63
N PHE A 102 -13.02 4.86 4.56
CA PHE A 102 -11.57 4.67 4.60
C PHE A 102 -10.88 5.67 5.55
N LEU A 103 -11.14 6.97 5.40
CA LEU A 103 -10.54 7.99 6.27
C LEU A 103 -10.98 7.83 7.72
N LYS A 104 -12.24 7.47 7.94
CA LYS A 104 -12.76 7.16 9.28
C LYS A 104 -11.97 6.03 9.92
N TYR A 105 -11.85 4.90 9.24
CA TYR A 105 -11.09 3.73 9.72
C TYR A 105 -9.63 4.07 10.01
N MET A 106 -8.97 4.79 9.11
CA MET A 106 -7.57 5.18 9.31
C MET A 106 -7.38 6.08 10.53
N ASN A 107 -8.24 7.09 10.71
CA ASN A 107 -8.15 8.00 11.85
C ASN A 107 -8.47 7.29 13.17
N GLU A 108 -9.57 6.53 13.24
CA GLU A 108 -9.94 5.77 14.44
C GLU A 108 -8.87 4.74 14.82
N GLY A 109 -8.26 4.08 13.82
CA GLY A 109 -7.15 3.17 14.05
C GLY A 109 -5.88 3.90 14.52
N LEU A 110 -5.54 5.04 13.92
CA LEU A 110 -4.41 5.87 14.36
C LEU A 110 -4.58 6.33 15.81
N ASP A 111 -5.79 6.72 16.22
CA ASP A 111 -6.08 7.14 17.60
C ASP A 111 -6.04 5.94 18.57
N ARG A 112 -6.69 4.82 18.21
CA ARG A 112 -6.79 3.61 19.03
C ARG A 112 -5.43 3.00 19.39
N TYR A 113 -4.49 3.01 18.42
CA TYR A 113 -3.20 2.34 18.55
C TYR A 113 -2.02 3.30 18.73
N GLU A 114 -2.26 4.55 19.07
CA GLU A 114 -1.21 5.56 19.22
C GLU A 114 -0.10 5.11 20.17
N GLU A 115 -0.48 4.52 21.32
CA GLU A 115 0.44 4.07 22.36
C GLU A 115 0.96 2.63 22.14
N ARG A 116 0.41 1.88 21.19
CA ARG A 116 0.80 0.51 20.89
C ARG A 116 2.09 0.48 20.03
N LYS A 117 3.25 0.39 20.72
CA LYS A 117 4.58 0.40 20.07
C LYS A 117 4.85 -0.83 19.20
N ASP A 118 4.12 -1.91 19.40
CA ASP A 118 4.17 -3.14 18.63
C ASP A 118 3.32 -3.10 17.35
N ILE A 119 2.65 -1.97 17.05
CA ILE A 119 1.92 -1.77 15.80
C ILE A 119 2.67 -0.77 14.92
N ALA A 120 3.05 -1.24 13.72
CA ALA A 120 3.80 -0.46 12.73
C ALA A 120 2.89 0.42 11.87
N SER A 121 1.75 -0.13 11.44
CA SER A 121 0.89 0.53 10.46
C SER A 121 -0.55 0.03 10.52
N ILE A 122 -1.42 0.76 9.83
CA ILE A 122 -2.81 0.39 9.55
C ILE A 122 -2.90 0.28 8.04
N HIS A 123 -3.45 -0.82 7.54
CA HIS A 123 -3.61 -1.07 6.11
C HIS A 123 -5.09 -1.01 5.72
N GLY A 124 -5.40 -0.44 4.57
CA GLY A 124 -6.78 -0.32 4.08
C GLY A 124 -7.26 -1.50 3.26
N TYR A 125 -6.32 -2.24 2.66
CA TYR A 125 -6.61 -3.39 1.82
C TYR A 125 -6.46 -4.69 2.61
N ILE A 126 -7.25 -5.71 2.27
CA ILE A 126 -7.01 -7.10 2.66
C ILE A 126 -7.12 -7.99 1.42
N TYR A 127 -6.27 -8.99 1.32
CA TYR A 127 -6.31 -9.98 0.25
C TYR A 127 -7.68 -10.69 0.17
N PRO A 128 -8.14 -11.12 -1.04
CA PRO A 128 -9.43 -11.79 -1.23
C PRO A 128 -9.40 -13.22 -0.68
N VAL A 129 -9.32 -13.32 0.64
CA VAL A 129 -9.32 -14.58 1.35
C VAL A 129 -10.73 -15.20 1.36
N LYS A 130 -10.82 -16.52 1.24
CA LYS A 130 -12.11 -17.22 1.17
C LYS A 130 -12.89 -17.21 2.48
N LYS A 131 -12.20 -17.09 3.62
CA LYS A 131 -12.79 -17.10 4.94
C LYS A 131 -13.20 -15.70 5.35
N LYS A 132 -14.39 -15.58 5.95
CA LYS A 132 -14.81 -14.32 6.57
C LYS A 132 -13.88 -14.00 7.75
N MET A 133 -13.27 -12.83 7.71
CA MET A 133 -12.38 -12.33 8.75
C MET A 133 -13.18 -11.55 9.82
N PRO A 134 -12.63 -11.35 11.04
CA PRO A 134 -13.18 -10.40 12.01
C PRO A 134 -13.17 -8.97 11.44
N GLU A 135 -13.82 -8.01 12.12
CA GLU A 135 -13.90 -6.61 11.64
C GLU A 135 -12.53 -5.99 11.34
N ALA A 136 -11.54 -6.28 12.18
CA ALA A 136 -10.13 -5.98 11.92
C ALA A 136 -9.25 -7.01 12.63
N LEU A 137 -7.99 -7.16 12.18
CA LEU A 137 -7.07 -8.16 12.71
C LEU A 137 -5.61 -7.69 12.57
N LEU A 138 -4.76 -8.17 13.48
CA LEU A 138 -3.33 -7.91 13.43
C LEU A 138 -2.59 -9.04 12.70
N ILE A 139 -1.70 -8.67 11.79
CA ILE A 139 -0.80 -9.60 11.07
C ILE A 139 0.61 -9.00 11.08
N LYS A 140 1.64 -9.83 11.20
CA LYS A 140 3.03 -9.43 10.90
C LYS A 140 3.18 -9.26 9.39
N GLY A 141 2.78 -8.10 8.91
CA GLY A 141 2.88 -7.66 7.52
C GLY A 141 3.19 -6.17 7.53
N ALA A 142 3.32 -5.55 6.39
CA ALA A 142 3.35 -4.10 6.24
C ALA A 142 3.09 -3.74 4.78
N ASP A 143 1.95 -4.17 4.27
CA ASP A 143 1.50 -3.81 2.93
C ASP A 143 1.18 -2.31 2.84
N CYS A 144 1.20 -1.76 1.63
CA CYS A 144 1.23 -0.32 1.41
C CYS A 144 0.14 0.20 0.46
N TRP A 145 -0.95 -0.52 0.26
CA TRP A 145 -2.08 -0.08 -0.58
C TRP A 145 -3.14 0.64 0.26
N GLY A 146 -2.98 1.96 0.38
CA GLY A 146 -3.78 2.79 1.25
C GLY A 146 -3.54 2.42 2.72
N TRP A 147 -2.64 3.12 3.36
CA TRP A 147 -2.14 2.77 4.68
C TRP A 147 -1.88 4.00 5.54
N ALA A 148 -1.68 3.78 6.84
CA ALA A 148 -1.34 4.85 7.77
C ALA A 148 -0.26 4.39 8.75
N THR A 149 0.51 5.35 9.28
CA THR A 149 1.55 5.09 10.27
C THR A 149 1.82 6.33 11.12
N TRP A 150 2.63 6.13 12.15
CA TRP A 150 3.11 7.16 13.09
C TRP A 150 4.61 7.36 12.93
N LYS A 151 5.10 8.53 13.35
CA LYS A 151 6.55 8.79 13.41
C LYS A 151 7.28 7.69 14.19
N ARG A 152 6.78 7.32 15.38
CA ARG A 152 7.39 6.27 16.23
C ARG A 152 7.62 4.94 15.51
N ALA A 153 6.71 4.58 14.60
CA ALA A 153 6.80 3.35 13.83
C ALA A 153 7.67 3.56 12.58
N TRP A 154 7.53 4.70 11.90
CA TRP A 154 8.35 5.03 10.74
C TRP A 154 9.85 5.17 11.08
N ASP A 155 10.18 5.57 12.30
CA ASP A 155 11.56 5.68 12.77
C ASP A 155 12.33 4.33 12.77
N VAL A 156 11.66 3.19 12.65
CA VAL A 156 12.32 1.88 12.46
C VAL A 156 12.67 1.58 11.00
N PHE A 157 12.16 2.37 10.05
CA PHE A 157 12.36 2.14 8.63
C PHE A 157 13.83 2.21 8.24
N CYS A 158 14.29 1.18 7.56
CA CYS A 158 15.63 1.08 7.00
C CYS A 158 15.51 0.83 5.48
N PHE A 159 16.07 1.72 4.67
CA PHE A 159 16.02 1.58 3.21
C PHE A 159 17.15 0.68 2.66
N ASP A 160 18.13 0.33 3.48
CA ASP A 160 19.22 -0.56 3.09
C ASP A 160 18.77 -2.02 3.11
N ALA A 161 18.36 -2.51 1.95
CA ALA A 161 17.90 -3.87 1.74
C ALA A 161 18.97 -4.92 2.09
N ASN A 162 20.26 -4.63 1.91
CA ASN A 162 21.35 -5.54 2.24
C ASN A 162 21.50 -5.72 3.76
N VAL A 163 21.38 -4.65 4.53
CA VAL A 163 21.37 -4.69 5.99
C VAL A 163 20.17 -5.51 6.49
N LEU A 164 18.98 -5.28 5.94
CA LEU A 164 17.76 -6.00 6.31
C LEU A 164 17.86 -7.49 5.98
N TYR A 165 18.31 -7.82 4.77
CA TYR A 165 18.52 -9.20 4.32
C TYR A 165 19.47 -9.97 5.23
N LYS A 166 20.64 -9.40 5.54
CA LYS A 166 21.61 -10.01 6.46
C LYS A 166 21.02 -10.25 7.85
N LYS A 167 20.23 -9.32 8.38
CA LYS A 167 19.57 -9.50 9.69
C LYS A 167 18.56 -10.64 9.68
N ILE A 168 17.76 -10.80 8.62
CA ILE A 168 16.80 -11.89 8.47
C ILE A 168 17.54 -13.25 8.42
N LEU A 169 18.60 -13.36 7.61
CA LEU A 169 19.39 -14.58 7.50
C LEU A 169 20.07 -14.96 8.82
N ASN A 170 20.73 -14.01 9.48
CA ASN A 170 21.45 -14.26 10.73
C ASN A 170 20.52 -14.69 11.89
N ALA A 171 19.24 -14.27 11.82
CA ALA A 171 18.23 -14.66 12.78
C ALA A 171 17.45 -15.93 12.37
N HIS A 172 17.75 -16.54 11.22
CA HIS A 172 17.04 -17.70 10.65
C HIS A 172 15.52 -17.49 10.51
N LEU A 173 15.12 -16.29 10.07
CA LEU A 173 13.73 -15.86 9.99
C LEU A 173 13.13 -15.94 8.57
N GLU A 174 13.85 -16.47 7.57
CA GLU A 174 13.46 -16.48 6.17
C GLU A 174 12.09 -17.11 5.95
N ARG A 175 11.87 -18.26 6.59
CA ARG A 175 10.60 -18.98 6.48
C ARG A 175 9.41 -18.17 7.02
N GLU A 176 9.58 -17.52 8.19
CA GLU A 176 8.52 -16.72 8.81
C GLU A 176 8.28 -15.46 7.99
N PHE A 177 9.33 -14.80 7.51
CA PHE A 177 9.27 -13.63 6.64
C PHE A 177 8.56 -13.94 5.33
N ASP A 178 8.76 -15.12 4.76
CA ASP A 178 8.10 -15.63 3.55
C ASP A 178 6.69 -16.19 3.80
N PHE A 179 6.05 -15.86 4.94
CA PHE A 179 4.73 -16.40 5.32
C PHE A 179 4.71 -17.94 5.21
N ASN A 180 5.61 -18.60 5.91
CA ASN A 180 5.83 -20.05 5.84
C ASN A 180 6.06 -20.56 4.40
N ASN A 181 6.94 -19.88 3.65
CA ASN A 181 7.28 -20.15 2.24
C ASN A 181 6.08 -20.02 1.27
N SER A 182 5.05 -19.24 1.67
CA SER A 182 3.88 -19.01 0.82
C SER A 182 4.12 -17.93 -0.23
N TYR A 183 4.93 -16.90 0.10
CA TYR A 183 5.27 -15.80 -0.80
C TYR A 183 6.78 -15.49 -0.73
N PRO A 184 7.45 -15.21 -1.87
CA PRO A 184 8.92 -15.09 -1.91
C PRO A 184 9.41 -13.68 -1.53
N TYR A 185 9.14 -13.21 -0.32
CA TYR A 185 9.57 -11.89 0.15
C TYR A 185 11.10 -11.78 0.31
N VAL A 186 11.78 -12.88 0.71
CA VAL A 186 13.24 -12.93 0.74
C VAL A 186 13.83 -12.68 -0.65
N ASP A 187 13.23 -13.25 -1.70
CA ASP A 187 13.68 -13.00 -3.08
C ASP A 187 13.35 -11.59 -3.56
N MET A 188 12.25 -10.99 -3.09
CA MET A 188 11.96 -9.57 -3.35
C MET A 188 13.04 -8.68 -2.72
N LEU A 189 13.47 -8.99 -1.50
CA LEU A 189 14.53 -8.24 -0.83
C LEU A 189 15.89 -8.39 -1.55
N LYS A 190 16.22 -9.58 -2.06
CA LYS A 190 17.40 -9.78 -2.92
C LYS A 190 17.33 -8.94 -4.20
N ARG A 191 16.18 -8.91 -4.87
CA ARG A 191 15.98 -8.09 -6.06
C ARG A 191 16.05 -6.59 -5.77
N GLN A 192 15.73 -6.16 -4.55
CA GLN A 192 15.94 -4.78 -4.13
C GLN A 192 17.44 -4.46 -3.97
N ILE A 193 18.25 -5.44 -3.52
CA ILE A 193 19.71 -5.28 -3.39
C ILE A 193 20.39 -5.15 -4.77
N ASP A 194 19.99 -5.97 -5.74
CA ASP A 194 20.57 -5.97 -7.10
C ASP A 194 19.98 -4.88 -8.02
N GLY A 195 19.01 -4.11 -7.52
CA GLY A 195 18.37 -3.02 -8.27
C GLY A 195 17.32 -3.47 -9.30
N SER A 196 17.00 -4.77 -9.37
CA SER A 196 15.99 -5.31 -10.31
C SER A 196 14.54 -5.15 -9.81
N ALA A 197 14.34 -4.75 -8.52
CA ALA A 197 13.04 -4.42 -7.96
C ALA A 197 13.11 -3.03 -7.30
N GLY A 198 12.42 -2.05 -7.80
CA GLY A 198 12.33 -0.73 -7.19
C GLY A 198 11.31 -0.65 -6.04
N SER A 199 11.30 -1.63 -5.12
CA SER A 199 10.25 -1.72 -4.08
C SER A 199 10.74 -1.21 -2.72
N TRP A 200 10.35 0.00 -2.35
CA TRP A 200 10.53 0.52 -1.00
C TRP A 200 9.72 -0.28 0.05
N ALA A 201 8.56 -0.79 -0.35
CA ALA A 201 7.62 -1.49 0.52
C ALA A 201 8.21 -2.77 1.12
N ILE A 202 9.05 -3.52 0.38
CA ILE A 202 9.73 -4.69 0.95
C ILE A 202 10.70 -4.30 2.07
N CYS A 203 11.34 -3.13 1.98
CA CYS A 203 12.19 -2.62 3.04
C CYS A 203 11.37 -2.20 4.27
N TRP A 204 10.18 -1.62 4.07
CA TRP A 204 9.26 -1.32 5.15
C TRP A 204 8.78 -2.58 5.87
N TYR A 205 8.32 -3.57 5.10
CA TYR A 205 7.93 -4.86 5.68
C TYR A 205 9.07 -5.51 6.47
N ALA A 206 10.27 -5.59 5.90
CA ALA A 206 11.42 -6.18 6.57
C ALA A 206 11.80 -5.41 7.86
N SER A 207 11.69 -4.08 7.85
CA SER A 207 11.99 -3.24 9.01
C SER A 207 11.01 -3.48 10.16
N ALA A 208 9.71 -3.47 9.87
CA ALA A 208 8.65 -3.75 10.85
C ALA A 208 8.73 -5.20 11.37
N PHE A 209 8.94 -6.16 10.48
CA PHE A 209 9.06 -7.58 10.80
C PHE A 209 10.22 -7.86 11.77
N LEU A 210 11.41 -7.31 11.50
CA LEU A 210 12.60 -7.45 12.37
C LEU A 210 12.41 -6.80 13.75
N LYS A 211 11.45 -5.91 13.91
CA LYS A 211 11.04 -5.31 15.19
C LYS A 211 9.84 -6.03 15.82
N ASN A 212 9.43 -7.16 15.25
CA ASN A 212 8.27 -7.95 15.70
C ASN A 212 6.98 -7.12 15.79
N MET A 213 6.79 -6.20 14.83
CA MET A 213 5.64 -5.32 14.80
C MET A 213 4.53 -5.89 13.92
N TYR A 214 3.31 -5.52 14.23
CA TYR A 214 2.10 -5.90 13.51
C TYR A 214 1.60 -4.76 12.62
N THR A 215 0.80 -5.11 11.63
CA THR A 215 -0.06 -4.19 10.90
C THR A 215 -1.50 -4.55 11.15
N LEU A 216 -2.35 -3.56 11.37
CA LEU A 216 -3.80 -3.73 11.44
C LEU A 216 -4.37 -3.82 10.03
N TYR A 217 -5.07 -4.89 9.73
CA TYR A 217 -5.82 -5.08 8.49
C TYR A 217 -7.32 -5.04 8.76
N PRO A 218 -8.14 -4.47 7.87
CA PRO A 218 -9.59 -4.60 7.95
C PRO A 218 -10.00 -6.02 7.58
N GLY A 219 -11.09 -6.53 8.14
CA GLY A 219 -11.59 -7.86 7.80
C GLY A 219 -12.26 -7.97 6.42
N GLN A 220 -12.67 -6.83 5.88
CA GLN A 220 -13.07 -6.64 4.49
C GLN A 220 -12.38 -5.37 3.96
N SER A 221 -11.88 -5.41 2.74
CA SER A 221 -11.09 -4.33 2.18
C SER A 221 -11.84 -3.00 2.14
N LEU A 222 -11.15 -1.93 2.50
CA LEU A 222 -11.58 -0.54 2.34
C LEU A 222 -10.90 0.13 1.13
N VAL A 223 -10.10 -0.63 0.40
CA VAL A 223 -9.33 -0.16 -0.76
C VAL A 223 -9.43 -1.20 -1.87
N GLN A 224 -9.58 -0.72 -3.11
CA GLN A 224 -9.49 -1.49 -4.35
C GLN A 224 -8.39 -0.87 -5.22
N LEU A 225 -7.58 -1.72 -5.85
CA LEU A 225 -6.59 -1.30 -6.84
C LEU A 225 -7.27 -1.03 -8.18
N ASN A 226 -7.04 0.14 -8.78
CA ASN A 226 -7.67 0.56 -10.04
C ASN A 226 -6.81 0.28 -11.27
N ASP A 227 -5.57 -0.16 -11.11
CA ASP A 227 -4.62 -0.36 -12.20
C ASP A 227 -4.79 -1.71 -12.88
N ILE A 228 -6.00 -1.98 -13.37
CA ILE A 228 -6.32 -3.24 -14.07
C ILE A 228 -5.79 -3.21 -15.50
N VAL A 229 -5.73 -2.03 -16.14
CA VAL A 229 -5.20 -1.83 -17.50
C VAL A 229 -4.70 -0.39 -17.65
N GLY A 230 -3.40 -0.17 -17.81
CA GLY A 230 -2.90 1.19 -18.07
C GLY A 230 -1.39 1.27 -18.31
N ASP A 231 -0.97 2.19 -19.20
CA ASP A 231 0.42 2.59 -19.36
C ASP A 231 0.89 3.37 -18.15
N GLY A 232 1.99 2.95 -17.52
CA GLY A 232 2.64 3.67 -16.41
C GLY A 232 2.67 2.93 -15.08
N ALA A 233 2.09 1.74 -14.97
CA ALA A 233 2.21 0.91 -13.78
C ALA A 233 3.66 0.44 -13.56
N THR A 234 4.21 0.69 -12.37
CA THR A 234 5.58 0.28 -12.00
C THR A 234 5.75 -1.24 -12.00
N HIS A 235 4.66 -1.99 -11.78
CA HIS A 235 4.65 -3.45 -11.65
C HIS A 235 3.75 -4.18 -12.66
N GLY A 236 3.23 -3.49 -13.71
CA GLY A 236 2.26 -4.03 -14.66
C GLY A 236 0.82 -3.98 -14.12
N SER A 237 -0.15 -4.50 -14.88
CA SER A 237 -1.55 -4.54 -14.47
C SER A 237 -1.75 -5.39 -13.21
N THR A 238 -2.61 -4.92 -12.31
CA THR A 238 -3.01 -5.71 -11.12
C THR A 238 -3.69 -7.01 -11.55
N PRO A 239 -3.17 -8.18 -11.13
CA PRO A 239 -3.81 -9.43 -11.45
C PRO A 239 -5.25 -9.48 -10.91
N ILE A 240 -6.20 -10.02 -11.69
CA ILE A 240 -7.60 -10.22 -11.27
C ILE A 240 -7.72 -10.92 -9.90
N ALA A 241 -6.73 -11.74 -9.56
CA ALA A 241 -6.66 -12.42 -8.26
C ALA A 241 -6.58 -11.47 -7.05
N TYR A 242 -6.29 -10.19 -7.22
CA TYR A 242 -6.24 -9.18 -6.15
C TYR A 242 -7.49 -8.29 -6.09
N LEU A 243 -8.47 -8.51 -6.97
CA LEU A 243 -9.73 -7.75 -6.91
C LEU A 243 -10.54 -8.14 -5.68
N VAL A 244 -11.10 -7.15 -5.02
CA VAL A 244 -11.89 -7.28 -3.79
C VAL A 244 -13.14 -6.42 -3.85
N ASP A 245 -14.20 -6.83 -3.13
CA ASP A 245 -15.34 -5.97 -2.88
C ASP A 245 -15.03 -5.01 -1.73
N VAL A 246 -15.15 -3.72 -2.00
CA VAL A 246 -14.86 -2.68 -1.01
C VAL A 246 -16.00 -2.59 0.01
N LYS A 247 -15.64 -2.59 1.31
CA LYS A 247 -16.59 -2.46 2.43
C LYS A 247 -17.32 -1.12 2.36
N SER A 248 -18.64 -1.19 2.40
CA SER A 248 -19.55 -0.02 2.33
C SER A 248 -20.14 0.39 3.68
N THR A 249 -19.63 -0.15 4.77
CA THR A 249 -20.05 0.15 6.16
C THR A 249 -18.83 0.45 7.02
N PRO A 250 -18.96 1.23 8.10
CA PRO A 250 -17.84 1.48 9.01
C PRO A 250 -17.40 0.20 9.73
N ILE A 251 -16.16 0.21 10.25
CA ILE A 251 -15.64 -0.84 11.12
C ILE A 251 -16.36 -0.76 12.47
N ASN A 252 -16.80 -1.90 12.99
CA ASN A 252 -17.32 -2.00 14.33
C ASN A 252 -16.20 -2.37 15.32
N TRP A 253 -15.62 -1.36 15.94
CA TRP A 253 -14.48 -1.52 16.86
C TRP A 253 -14.79 -2.35 18.12
N ASN A 254 -16.07 -2.54 18.48
CA ASN A 254 -16.45 -3.39 19.60
C ASN A 254 -16.27 -4.88 19.30
N LEU A 255 -16.09 -5.24 18.03
CA LEU A 255 -15.89 -6.61 17.56
C LEU A 255 -14.44 -6.87 17.13
N VAL A 256 -13.51 -5.97 17.47
CA VAL A 256 -12.08 -6.10 17.13
C VAL A 256 -11.33 -6.75 18.27
N GLU A 257 -10.78 -7.93 18.02
CA GLU A 257 -9.84 -8.64 18.89
C GLU A 257 -8.42 -8.38 18.38
N ASP A 258 -7.65 -7.56 19.08
CA ASP A 258 -6.43 -6.95 18.57
C ASP A 258 -5.22 -7.08 19.51
N GLN A 259 -5.21 -8.06 20.40
CA GLN A 259 -4.12 -8.18 21.38
C GLN A 259 -2.84 -8.76 20.76
N THR A 260 -2.97 -9.73 19.87
CA THR A 260 -1.85 -10.44 19.24
C THR A 260 -2.12 -10.71 17.76
N GLU A 261 -1.12 -11.30 17.06
CA GLU A 261 -1.31 -11.73 15.68
C GLU A 261 -2.47 -12.71 15.53
N SER A 262 -3.33 -12.47 14.56
CA SER A 262 -4.38 -13.38 14.17
C SER A 262 -3.78 -14.58 13.42
N LEU A 263 -3.65 -15.72 14.10
CA LEU A 263 -3.19 -16.97 13.48
C LEU A 263 -4.09 -17.42 12.33
N GLU A 264 -5.39 -17.18 12.47
CA GLU A 264 -6.38 -17.47 11.43
C GLU A 264 -6.18 -16.58 10.20
N GLY A 265 -6.01 -15.27 10.41
CA GLY A 265 -5.73 -14.31 9.35
C GLY A 265 -4.41 -14.63 8.63
N ARG A 266 -3.34 -14.90 9.40
CA ARG A 266 -2.06 -15.33 8.84
C ARG A 266 -2.22 -16.59 7.97
N LYS A 267 -2.93 -17.58 8.45
CA LYS A 267 -3.21 -18.81 7.69
C LYS A 267 -4.00 -18.55 6.40
N ALA A 268 -4.96 -17.64 6.45
CA ALA A 268 -5.75 -17.25 5.28
C ALA A 268 -4.87 -16.58 4.22
N PHE A 269 -3.94 -15.70 4.63
CA PHE A 269 -2.96 -15.08 3.72
C PHE A 269 -2.02 -16.11 3.10
N GLU A 270 -1.49 -17.06 3.89
CA GLU A 270 -0.67 -18.15 3.38
C GLU A 270 -1.39 -18.98 2.31
N LEU A 271 -2.67 -19.29 2.53
CA LEU A 271 -3.50 -20.04 1.57
C LEU A 271 -3.74 -19.21 0.28
N PHE A 272 -4.03 -17.93 0.43
CA PHE A 272 -4.17 -17.03 -0.71
C PHE A 272 -2.88 -16.98 -1.54
N PHE A 273 -1.73 -16.74 -0.93
CA PHE A 273 -0.44 -16.69 -1.63
C PHE A 273 -0.09 -18.02 -2.32
N LYS A 274 -0.38 -19.15 -1.69
CA LYS A 274 -0.21 -20.48 -2.32
C LYS A 274 -1.10 -20.66 -3.53
N SER A 275 -2.32 -20.13 -3.49
CA SER A 275 -3.24 -20.20 -4.63
C SER A 275 -2.74 -19.45 -5.87
N LEU A 276 -1.99 -18.36 -5.68
CA LEU A 276 -1.38 -17.60 -6.77
C LEU A 276 -0.31 -18.41 -7.52
N LYS A 277 0.42 -19.30 -6.82
CA LYS A 277 1.42 -20.18 -7.42
C LYS A 277 0.76 -21.22 -8.32
N THR A 278 -0.32 -21.86 -7.83
CA THR A 278 -1.07 -22.86 -8.57
C THR A 278 -1.80 -22.28 -9.79
N TRP A 279 -2.33 -21.07 -9.68
CA TRP A 279 -3.03 -20.43 -10.79
C TRP A 279 -2.09 -20.13 -11.99
N LYS A 280 -0.86 -19.69 -11.73
CA LYS A 280 0.16 -19.48 -12.78
C LYS A 280 0.55 -20.79 -13.49
N SER A 281 0.43 -21.95 -12.85
CA SER A 281 0.74 -23.25 -13.46
C SER A 281 -0.42 -23.83 -14.28
N TYR A 282 -1.65 -23.33 -14.11
CA TYR A 282 -2.83 -23.79 -14.84
C TYR A 282 -3.18 -22.96 -16.09
N ILE A 283 -2.60 -21.77 -16.25
CA ILE A 283 -2.75 -21.01 -17.50
C ILE A 283 -1.65 -21.44 -18.46
N PRO A 284 -1.99 -22.14 -19.56
CA PRO A 284 -1.00 -22.45 -20.59
C PRO A 284 -0.33 -21.16 -21.08
N ASN A 285 0.99 -21.19 -21.26
CA ASN A 285 1.77 -20.01 -21.71
C ASN A 285 1.22 -19.36 -22.99
N PHE A 286 0.50 -20.13 -23.79
CA PHE A 286 -0.17 -19.65 -25.00
C PHE A 286 -1.38 -18.74 -24.67
N LEU A 287 -2.19 -19.06 -23.64
CA LEU A 287 -3.32 -18.22 -23.20
C LEU A 287 -2.84 -16.90 -22.56
N ILE A 288 -1.70 -16.92 -21.88
CA ILE A 288 -1.05 -15.69 -21.39
C ILE A 288 -0.63 -14.79 -22.59
N LYS A 289 -0.14 -15.39 -23.69
CA LYS A 289 0.15 -14.64 -24.92
C LYS A 289 -1.11 -14.11 -25.60
N VAL A 290 -2.19 -14.88 -25.64
CA VAL A 290 -3.47 -14.48 -26.23
C VAL A 290 -4.12 -13.37 -25.41
N MET A 291 -4.14 -13.47 -24.09
CA MET A 291 -4.62 -12.39 -23.20
C MET A 291 -3.83 -11.09 -23.38
N ARG A 292 -2.51 -11.18 -23.67
CA ARG A 292 -1.67 -10.00 -23.99
C ARG A 292 -1.98 -9.36 -25.35
N ILE A 293 -2.65 -10.08 -26.28
CA ILE A 293 -3.03 -9.56 -27.59
C ILE A 293 -4.39 -8.88 -27.56
N PHE A 294 -5.31 -9.30 -26.69
CA PHE A 294 -6.64 -8.70 -26.51
C PHE A 294 -6.68 -7.54 -25.50
N VAL A 295 -5.56 -7.22 -24.88
CA VAL A 295 -5.39 -6.10 -23.91
C VAL A 295 -4.45 -5.04 -24.53
N ARG A 296 -4.40 -4.94 -25.86
CA ARG A 296 -3.76 -3.82 -26.57
C ARG A 296 -4.79 -2.87 -27.13
#